data_a849dbfdc743c2f744812235331d1132
#
_entry.id   a849dbfdc743c2f744812235331d1132
#
_cell.length_a   1.000
_cell.length_b   1.000
_cell.length_c   1.000
_cell.angle_alpha   90.00
_cell.angle_beta   90.00
_cell.angle_gamma   90.00
#
_symmetry.space_group_name_H-M   'P 1'
#
loop_
_entity.id
_entity.type
_entity.pdbx_description
1 polymer ?
#
loop_
_entity_poly.entity_id
_entity_poly.type
_entity_poly.pdbx_seq_one_letter_code
_entity_poly.pdbx_strand_id
1 'polypeptide(L)'
;MEAYVDSVCKILDAQSEPVILVGHSLGGVIITQAAEYRPEKIEILVYIAAVLLRNGESPLNVPDTDSLLGPNMIMAEDGSVTIKDEVIREAWYSDCCDEDVAWAKSLLVPQNPATFATAVSTSEENFGRIPRVYIECLRDKALSPWVQKKMYTDVRCKVISMETNHSPFLSAPEELAAHLLSL
;
A
#
# COMPACT_ATOMS: atom_id res chain seq x y z
N MET A 1 0.42 2.73 -14.07
CA MET A 1 -0.48 3.09 -12.95
C MET A 1 -1.92 3.25 -13.40
N GLU A 2 -2.19 3.97 -14.46
CA GLU A 2 -3.54 4.28 -14.97
C GLU A 2 -4.48 3.06 -15.06
N ALA A 3 -4.05 1.97 -15.70
CA ALA A 3 -4.88 0.75 -15.82
C ALA A 3 -5.31 0.14 -14.48
N TYR A 4 -4.48 0.23 -13.44
CA TYR A 4 -4.85 -0.21 -12.09
C TYR A 4 -5.91 0.71 -11.48
N VAL A 5 -5.73 2.02 -11.60
CA VAL A 5 -6.68 3.02 -11.13
C VAL A 5 -8.03 2.85 -11.84
N ASP A 6 -8.03 2.69 -13.15
CA ASP A 6 -9.24 2.46 -13.96
C ASP A 6 -9.99 1.20 -13.49
N SER A 7 -9.26 0.14 -13.16
CA SER A 7 -9.87 -1.10 -12.66
C SER A 7 -10.54 -0.89 -11.31
N VAL A 8 -9.91 -0.14 -10.40
CA VAL A 8 -10.50 0.23 -9.10
C VAL A 8 -11.71 1.14 -9.30
N CYS A 9 -11.61 2.16 -10.16
CA CYS A 9 -12.73 3.07 -10.47
C CYS A 9 -13.96 2.32 -11.02
N LYS A 10 -13.76 1.34 -11.91
CA LYS A 10 -14.86 0.50 -12.42
C LYS A 10 -15.56 -0.30 -11.31
N ILE A 11 -14.80 -0.80 -10.34
CA ILE A 11 -15.36 -1.50 -9.18
C ILE A 11 -16.15 -0.53 -8.30
N LEU A 12 -15.61 0.67 -8.06
CA LEU A 12 -16.28 1.72 -7.30
C LEU A 12 -17.58 2.19 -7.99
N ASP A 13 -17.54 2.37 -9.30
CA ASP A 13 -18.71 2.80 -10.09
C ASP A 13 -19.88 1.79 -10.00
N ALA A 14 -19.56 0.50 -9.79
CA ALA A 14 -20.57 -0.56 -9.65
C ALA A 14 -21.17 -0.64 -8.22
N GLN A 15 -20.63 0.09 -7.23
CA GLN A 15 -21.18 0.11 -5.88
C GLN A 15 -22.38 1.07 -5.79
N SER A 16 -23.44 0.63 -5.08
CA SER A 16 -24.62 1.46 -4.80
C SER A 16 -24.38 2.49 -3.68
N GLU A 17 -23.49 2.17 -2.74
CA GLU A 17 -23.19 2.98 -1.58
C GLU A 17 -21.67 3.25 -1.50
N PRO A 18 -21.22 4.31 -0.81
CA PRO A 18 -19.81 4.53 -0.53
C PRO A 18 -19.19 3.36 0.24
N VAL A 19 -17.93 3.08 -0.04
CA VAL A 19 -17.21 1.93 0.54
C VAL A 19 -16.01 2.36 1.37
N ILE A 20 -15.55 1.49 2.26
CA ILE A 20 -14.20 1.56 2.84
C ILE A 20 -13.25 0.96 1.80
N LEU A 21 -12.36 1.80 1.28
CA LEU A 21 -11.37 1.38 0.27
C LEU A 21 -10.01 1.15 0.93
N VAL A 22 -9.52 -0.08 0.86
CA VAL A 22 -8.27 -0.50 1.53
C VAL A 22 -7.15 -0.68 0.51
N GLY A 23 -5.99 -0.11 0.76
CA GLY A 23 -4.77 -0.31 -0.03
C GLY A 23 -3.60 -0.77 0.84
N HIS A 24 -2.92 -1.83 0.38
CA HIS A 24 -1.71 -2.35 0.99
C HIS A 24 -0.49 -1.98 0.15
N SER A 25 0.61 -1.60 0.80
CA SER A 25 1.89 -1.36 0.13
C SER A 25 1.76 -0.37 -1.04
N LEU A 26 2.23 -0.71 -2.24
CA LEU A 26 2.07 0.12 -3.45
C LEU A 26 0.60 0.37 -3.84
N GLY A 27 -0.33 -0.48 -3.37
CA GLY A 27 -1.77 -0.26 -3.54
C GLY A 27 -2.27 1.05 -2.95
N GLY A 28 -1.56 1.63 -1.97
CA GLY A 28 -1.87 2.94 -1.42
C GLY A 28 -1.87 4.05 -2.48
N VAL A 29 -0.93 4.02 -3.42
CA VAL A 29 -0.88 4.98 -4.54
C VAL A 29 -2.11 4.85 -5.45
N ILE A 30 -2.54 3.61 -5.68
CA ILE A 30 -3.70 3.32 -6.54
C ILE A 30 -4.98 3.83 -5.92
N ILE A 31 -5.22 3.53 -4.62
CA ILE A 31 -6.42 4.00 -3.92
C ILE A 31 -6.44 5.52 -3.76
N THR A 32 -5.27 6.15 -3.57
CA THR A 32 -5.14 7.62 -3.53
C THR A 32 -5.62 8.24 -4.83
N GLN A 33 -5.15 7.75 -5.98
CA GLN A 33 -5.55 8.28 -7.28
C GLN A 33 -6.99 7.93 -7.63
N ALA A 34 -7.49 6.75 -7.26
CA ALA A 34 -8.90 6.39 -7.44
C ALA A 34 -9.82 7.29 -6.61
N ALA A 35 -9.39 7.66 -5.40
CA ALA A 35 -10.13 8.57 -4.53
C ALA A 35 -10.24 9.99 -5.10
N GLU A 36 -9.23 10.46 -5.82
CA GLU A 36 -9.33 11.72 -6.55
C GLU A 36 -10.41 11.67 -7.64
N TYR A 37 -10.57 10.53 -8.31
CA TYR A 37 -11.52 10.39 -9.42
C TYR A 37 -12.94 10.00 -8.99
N ARG A 38 -13.11 9.39 -7.80
CA ARG A 38 -14.40 8.89 -7.29
C ARG A 38 -14.59 9.19 -5.79
N PRO A 39 -14.42 10.47 -5.39
CA PRO A 39 -14.46 10.82 -3.97
C PRO A 39 -15.82 10.54 -3.32
N GLU A 40 -16.90 10.57 -4.08
CA GLU A 40 -18.26 10.29 -3.61
C GLU A 40 -18.56 8.81 -3.40
N LYS A 41 -17.70 7.93 -3.91
CA LYS A 41 -17.82 6.47 -3.78
C LYS A 41 -17.03 5.90 -2.59
N ILE A 42 -16.34 6.76 -1.85
CA ILE A 42 -15.43 6.32 -0.79
C ILE A 42 -15.81 7.01 0.51
N GLU A 43 -16.14 6.21 1.51
CA GLU A 43 -16.42 6.68 2.86
C GLU A 43 -15.12 6.88 3.66
N ILE A 44 -14.21 5.91 3.62
CA ILE A 44 -12.93 5.93 4.33
C ILE A 44 -11.86 5.31 3.43
N LEU A 45 -10.67 5.93 3.40
CA LEU A 45 -9.46 5.32 2.84
C LEU A 45 -8.64 4.67 3.96
N VAL A 46 -8.26 3.41 3.76
CA VAL A 46 -7.41 2.67 4.72
C VAL A 46 -6.10 2.28 4.04
N TYR A 47 -5.00 2.70 4.63
CA TYR A 47 -3.64 2.42 4.19
C TYR A 47 -3.00 1.42 5.14
N ILE A 48 -2.71 0.19 4.68
CA ILE A 48 -2.05 -0.85 5.47
C ILE A 48 -0.59 -0.93 5.03
N ALA A 49 0.35 -0.49 5.86
CA ALA A 49 1.78 -0.45 5.51
C ALA A 49 1.98 0.05 4.07
N ALA A 50 1.29 1.14 3.70
CA ALA A 50 1.10 1.52 2.31
C ALA A 50 1.75 2.85 1.95
N VAL A 51 2.11 2.99 0.68
CA VAL A 51 2.66 4.23 0.14
C VAL A 51 1.56 5.28 0.05
N LEU A 52 1.70 6.33 0.85
CA LEU A 52 0.80 7.47 0.92
C LEU A 52 1.58 8.74 0.56
N LEU A 53 1.21 9.37 -0.53
CA LEU A 53 1.96 10.47 -1.16
C LEU A 53 1.19 11.79 -1.12
N ARG A 54 1.93 12.89 -1.06
CA ARG A 54 1.37 14.22 -1.31
C ARG A 54 1.18 14.44 -2.81
N ASN A 55 0.34 15.41 -3.14
CA ASN A 55 0.15 15.81 -4.53
C ASN A 55 1.48 16.08 -5.24
N GLY A 56 1.67 15.52 -6.43
CA GLY A 56 2.87 15.66 -7.27
C GLY A 56 4.03 14.73 -6.91
N GLU A 57 3.93 13.93 -5.84
CA GLU A 57 4.95 12.95 -5.48
C GLU A 57 4.71 11.60 -6.17
N SER A 58 5.79 10.86 -6.40
CA SER A 58 5.77 9.46 -6.85
C SER A 58 6.46 8.56 -5.81
N PRO A 59 6.26 7.23 -5.84
CA PRO A 59 6.98 6.32 -4.95
C PRO A 59 8.50 6.48 -4.98
N LEU A 60 9.08 6.87 -6.12
CA LEU A 60 10.52 7.17 -6.25
C LEU A 60 10.98 8.38 -5.41
N ASN A 61 10.06 9.25 -5.01
CA ASN A 61 10.37 10.40 -4.15
C ASN A 61 10.42 10.05 -2.65
N VAL A 62 10.11 8.80 -2.29
CA VAL A 62 10.12 8.33 -0.90
C VAL A 62 11.41 7.55 -0.65
N PRO A 63 12.48 8.19 -0.15
CA PRO A 63 13.69 7.48 0.18
C PRO A 63 13.45 6.62 1.42
N ASP A 64 13.77 5.33 1.34
CA ASP A 64 13.73 4.40 2.46
C ASP A 64 15.05 3.64 2.53
N THR A 65 15.98 4.15 3.34
CA THR A 65 17.33 3.59 3.49
C THR A 65 17.36 2.29 4.29
N ASP A 66 16.30 2.02 5.06
CA ASP A 66 16.19 0.85 5.93
C ASP A 66 15.39 -0.28 5.26
N SER A 67 14.77 0.01 4.11
CA SER A 67 14.04 -0.97 3.32
C SER A 67 14.95 -2.06 2.73
N LEU A 68 14.53 -3.30 2.87
CA LEU A 68 15.17 -4.43 2.19
C LEU A 68 14.85 -4.49 0.70
N LEU A 69 13.83 -3.76 0.22
CA LEU A 69 13.41 -3.85 -1.19
C LEU A 69 14.39 -3.16 -2.13
N GLY A 70 14.73 -1.89 -1.88
CA GLY A 70 15.54 -1.09 -2.78
C GLY A 70 16.82 -1.77 -3.27
N PRO A 71 17.72 -2.23 -2.36
CA PRO A 71 18.98 -2.88 -2.75
C PRO A 71 18.81 -4.28 -3.35
N ASN A 72 17.62 -4.86 -3.26
CA ASN A 72 17.34 -6.23 -3.70
C ASN A 72 16.35 -6.31 -4.87
N MET A 73 16.04 -5.19 -5.51
CA MET A 73 15.28 -5.17 -6.75
C MET A 73 16.11 -5.76 -7.91
N ILE A 74 15.44 -6.57 -8.73
CA ILE A 74 15.98 -7.11 -9.98
C ILE A 74 15.13 -6.54 -11.12
N MET A 75 15.80 -5.86 -12.05
CA MET A 75 15.15 -5.38 -13.27
C MET A 75 15.41 -6.38 -14.39
N ALA A 76 14.34 -6.87 -15.02
CA ALA A 76 14.42 -7.75 -16.18
C ALA A 76 14.64 -6.94 -17.47
N GLU A 77 14.95 -7.64 -18.59
CA GLU A 77 15.20 -7.01 -19.90
C GLU A 77 13.96 -6.25 -20.43
N ASP A 78 12.76 -6.70 -20.12
CA ASP A 78 11.50 -6.02 -20.46
C ASP A 78 11.17 -4.83 -19.54
N GLY A 79 12.07 -4.52 -18.59
CA GLY A 79 11.94 -3.45 -17.61
C GLY A 79 11.07 -3.79 -16.41
N SER A 80 10.47 -4.97 -16.36
CA SER A 80 9.70 -5.39 -15.16
C SER A 80 10.62 -5.59 -13.95
N VAL A 81 10.05 -5.41 -12.75
CA VAL A 81 10.80 -5.46 -11.49
C VAL A 81 10.33 -6.62 -10.64
N THR A 82 11.28 -7.37 -10.12
CA THR A 82 11.07 -8.40 -9.10
C THR A 82 12.00 -8.16 -7.91
N ILE A 83 11.88 -8.96 -6.87
CA ILE A 83 12.76 -8.96 -5.69
C ILE A 83 13.52 -10.28 -5.65
N LYS A 84 14.78 -10.25 -5.21
CA LYS A 84 15.57 -11.47 -4.98
C LYS A 84 14.85 -12.42 -4.06
N ASP A 85 14.77 -13.70 -4.46
CA ASP A 85 13.98 -14.71 -3.76
C ASP A 85 14.39 -14.91 -2.29
N GLU A 86 15.68 -14.81 -1.99
CA GLU A 86 16.23 -14.95 -0.65
C GLU A 86 15.79 -13.86 0.34
N VAL A 87 15.32 -12.70 -0.17
CA VAL A 87 14.93 -11.56 0.66
C VAL A 87 13.42 -11.49 0.88
N ILE A 88 12.64 -12.12 0.02
CA ILE A 88 11.16 -12.03 0.01
C ILE A 88 10.57 -12.34 1.38
N ARG A 89 10.99 -13.46 2.01
CA ARG A 89 10.51 -13.83 3.34
C ARG A 89 10.78 -12.74 4.37
N GLU A 90 12.03 -12.30 4.43
CA GLU A 90 12.45 -11.33 5.45
C GLU A 90 11.79 -9.96 5.26
N ALA A 91 11.62 -9.51 4.00
CA ALA A 91 11.04 -8.23 3.68
C ALA A 91 9.53 -8.19 3.94
N TRP A 92 8.78 -9.21 3.50
CA TRP A 92 7.32 -9.16 3.47
C TRP A 92 6.61 -10.10 4.44
N TYR A 93 7.25 -11.21 4.85
CA TYR A 93 6.58 -12.34 5.50
C TYR A 93 7.36 -12.91 6.69
N SER A 94 8.20 -12.11 7.37
CA SER A 94 9.12 -12.63 8.41
C SER A 94 8.38 -13.19 9.63
N ASP A 95 7.15 -12.79 9.86
CA ASP A 95 6.28 -13.23 10.95
C ASP A 95 5.15 -14.18 10.50
N CYS A 96 5.20 -14.65 9.25
CA CYS A 96 4.25 -15.63 8.70
C CYS A 96 4.79 -17.06 8.82
N CYS A 97 3.89 -18.05 8.84
CA CYS A 97 4.26 -19.45 8.82
C CYS A 97 4.84 -19.87 7.45
N ASP A 98 5.54 -20.99 7.40
CA ASP A 98 6.21 -21.45 6.17
C ASP A 98 5.22 -21.75 5.04
N GLU A 99 4.04 -22.23 5.35
CA GLU A 99 2.99 -22.55 4.38
C GLU A 99 2.47 -21.25 3.72
N ASP A 100 2.17 -20.23 4.50
CA ASP A 100 1.72 -18.93 4.00
C ASP A 100 2.79 -18.25 3.14
N VAL A 101 4.06 -18.32 3.56
CA VAL A 101 5.17 -17.78 2.79
C VAL A 101 5.30 -18.48 1.44
N ALA A 102 5.23 -19.83 1.42
CA ALA A 102 5.33 -20.60 0.19
C ALA A 102 4.16 -20.29 -0.76
N TRP A 103 2.95 -20.21 -0.22
CA TRP A 103 1.75 -19.83 -0.97
C TRP A 103 1.87 -18.41 -1.53
N ALA A 104 2.20 -17.43 -0.71
CA ALA A 104 2.33 -16.04 -1.13
C ALA A 104 3.41 -15.87 -2.22
N LYS A 105 4.58 -16.51 -2.05
CA LYS A 105 5.64 -16.51 -3.07
C LYS A 105 5.19 -17.06 -4.40
N SER A 106 4.33 -18.09 -4.42
CA SER A 106 3.81 -18.69 -5.65
C SER A 106 2.90 -17.76 -6.46
N LEU A 107 2.38 -16.72 -5.83
CA LEU A 107 1.48 -15.73 -6.45
C LEU A 107 2.19 -14.45 -6.89
N LEU A 108 3.47 -14.27 -6.53
CA LEU A 108 4.20 -13.07 -6.91
C LEU A 108 4.42 -13.02 -8.42
N VAL A 109 4.20 -11.84 -8.98
CA VAL A 109 4.42 -11.55 -10.39
C VAL A 109 5.32 -10.31 -10.55
N PRO A 110 6.05 -10.19 -11.66
CA PRO A 110 6.84 -9.00 -11.94
C PRO A 110 5.99 -7.73 -11.94
N GLN A 111 6.50 -6.66 -11.34
CA GLN A 111 5.84 -5.36 -11.24
C GLN A 111 6.26 -4.45 -12.38
N ASN A 112 5.30 -3.74 -12.98
CA ASN A 112 5.61 -2.72 -13.99
C ASN A 112 6.28 -1.51 -13.32
N PRO A 113 7.48 -1.09 -13.76
CA PRO A 113 8.24 0.00 -13.13
C PRO A 113 7.54 1.37 -13.22
N ALA A 114 6.67 1.58 -14.19
CA ALA A 114 5.92 2.83 -14.32
C ALA A 114 5.05 3.14 -13.06
N THR A 115 4.67 2.13 -12.27
CA THR A 115 3.93 2.35 -11.01
C THR A 115 4.76 3.09 -9.96
N PHE A 116 6.09 2.93 -9.99
CA PHE A 116 6.99 3.63 -9.08
C PHE A 116 7.28 5.07 -9.52
N ALA A 117 7.27 5.32 -10.82
CA ALA A 117 7.65 6.62 -11.40
C ALA A 117 6.46 7.59 -11.58
N THR A 118 5.23 7.08 -11.56
CA THR A 118 4.06 7.93 -11.80
C THR A 118 3.69 8.70 -10.54
N ALA A 119 3.66 10.01 -10.63
CA ALA A 119 3.22 10.88 -9.56
C ALA A 119 1.69 10.82 -9.37
N VAL A 120 1.23 10.97 -8.12
CA VAL A 120 -0.19 11.18 -7.84
C VAL A 120 -0.58 12.62 -8.13
N SER A 121 -1.81 12.81 -8.60
CA SER A 121 -2.39 14.15 -8.79
C SER A 121 -3.67 14.21 -7.96
N THR A 122 -3.64 14.97 -6.87
CA THR A 122 -4.73 15.04 -5.90
C THR A 122 -5.09 16.47 -5.56
N SER A 123 -6.34 16.69 -5.16
CA SER A 123 -6.88 17.98 -4.72
C SER A 123 -7.46 17.89 -3.30
N GLU A 124 -7.60 19.04 -2.64
CA GLU A 124 -8.29 19.12 -1.35
C GLU A 124 -9.80 18.90 -1.48
N GLU A 125 -10.38 19.23 -2.64
CA GLU A 125 -11.81 19.10 -2.93
C GLU A 125 -12.24 17.64 -3.09
N ASN A 126 -11.36 16.77 -3.57
CA ASN A 126 -11.63 15.37 -3.83
C ASN A 126 -10.95 14.46 -2.80
N PHE A 127 -9.72 14.06 -3.04
CA PHE A 127 -8.95 13.21 -2.12
C PHE A 127 -8.83 13.83 -0.72
N GLY A 128 -8.58 15.16 -0.63
CA GLY A 128 -8.32 15.85 0.62
C GLY A 128 -9.46 15.75 1.63
N ARG A 129 -10.71 15.71 1.17
CA ARG A 129 -11.92 15.65 2.03
C ARG A 129 -12.23 14.28 2.63
N ILE A 130 -11.65 13.19 2.08
CA ILE A 130 -11.97 11.82 2.49
C ILE A 130 -11.23 11.49 3.79
N PRO A 131 -11.92 10.97 4.83
CA PRO A 131 -11.29 10.46 6.04
C PRO A 131 -10.27 9.36 5.73
N ARG A 132 -9.13 9.40 6.43
CA ARG A 132 -8.04 8.44 6.21
C ARG A 132 -7.61 7.77 7.51
N VAL A 133 -7.39 6.47 7.42
CA VAL A 133 -6.80 5.65 8.47
C VAL A 133 -5.52 5.01 7.93
N TYR A 134 -4.46 5.09 8.70
CA TYR A 134 -3.20 4.42 8.40
C TYR A 134 -2.96 3.32 9.44
N ILE A 135 -2.87 2.09 9.00
CA ILE A 135 -2.47 0.94 9.83
C ILE A 135 -0.98 0.74 9.62
N GLU A 136 -0.17 1.18 10.59
CA GLU A 136 1.28 1.03 10.53
C GLU A 136 1.70 -0.33 11.04
N CYS A 137 2.71 -0.92 10.39
CA CYS A 137 3.32 -2.19 10.77
C CYS A 137 4.70 -1.90 11.38
N LEU A 138 4.84 -2.09 12.71
CA LEU A 138 6.00 -1.62 13.48
C LEU A 138 7.28 -2.44 13.24
N ARG A 139 7.16 -3.64 12.65
CA ARG A 139 8.31 -4.50 12.30
C ARG A 139 8.52 -4.64 10.80
N ASP A 140 7.93 -3.72 10.02
CA ASP A 140 8.01 -3.72 8.56
C ASP A 140 9.44 -3.47 8.06
N LYS A 141 9.91 -4.33 7.18
CA LYS A 141 11.23 -4.26 6.54
C LYS A 141 11.15 -3.97 5.03
N ALA A 142 9.94 -3.91 4.49
CA ALA A 142 9.68 -3.52 3.10
C ALA A 142 9.43 -2.01 2.98
N LEU A 143 8.65 -1.46 3.89
CA LEU A 143 8.39 -0.04 4.04
C LEU A 143 8.63 0.33 5.50
N SER A 144 9.80 0.89 5.79
CA SER A 144 10.24 1.07 7.17
C SER A 144 9.27 1.91 8.01
N PRO A 145 9.15 1.63 9.33
CA PRO A 145 8.22 2.34 10.22
C PRO A 145 8.44 3.86 10.24
N TRP A 146 9.68 4.32 10.09
CA TRP A 146 9.95 5.77 10.06
C TRP A 146 9.42 6.43 8.78
N VAL A 147 9.44 5.73 7.63
CA VAL A 147 8.85 6.22 6.37
C VAL A 147 7.34 6.19 6.46
N GLN A 148 6.73 5.12 6.96
CA GLN A 148 5.30 5.06 7.23
C GLN A 148 4.87 6.25 8.10
N LYS A 149 5.58 6.50 9.20
CA LYS A 149 5.32 7.62 10.10
C LYS A 149 5.41 8.97 9.40
N LYS A 150 6.42 9.18 8.56
CA LYS A 150 6.55 10.41 7.77
C LYS A 150 5.32 10.61 6.88
N MET A 151 4.92 9.60 6.12
CA MET A 151 3.82 9.69 5.16
C MET A 151 2.48 10.01 5.85
N TYR A 152 2.09 9.27 6.91
CA TYR A 152 0.82 9.54 7.57
C TYR A 152 0.80 10.85 8.40
N THR A 153 1.98 11.39 8.74
CA THR A 153 2.08 12.71 9.36
C THR A 153 1.93 13.81 8.32
N ASP A 154 2.58 13.66 7.16
CA ASP A 154 2.52 14.63 6.07
C ASP A 154 1.11 14.75 5.46
N VAL A 155 0.35 13.66 5.40
CA VAL A 155 -0.99 13.59 4.78
C VAL A 155 -2.13 13.51 5.80
N ARG A 156 -1.85 13.53 7.10
CA ARG A 156 -2.82 13.49 8.21
C ARG A 156 -3.81 12.32 8.15
N CYS A 157 -3.50 11.27 8.92
CA CYS A 157 -4.35 10.10 9.09
C CYS A 157 -4.66 9.87 10.58
N LYS A 158 -5.79 9.21 10.87
CA LYS A 158 -5.93 8.45 12.11
C LYS A 158 -4.98 7.26 12.01
N VAL A 159 -4.21 6.97 13.07
CA VAL A 159 -3.21 5.89 13.04
C VAL A 159 -3.63 4.75 13.95
N ILE A 160 -3.43 3.53 13.47
CA ILE A 160 -3.55 2.28 14.24
C ILE A 160 -2.20 1.57 14.09
N SER A 161 -1.63 1.07 15.18
CA SER A 161 -0.33 0.39 15.16
C SER A 161 -0.52 -1.11 15.35
N MET A 162 0.15 -1.91 14.52
CA MET A 162 0.22 -3.37 14.64
C MET A 162 1.66 -3.83 14.80
N GLU A 163 1.90 -4.76 15.74
CA GLU A 163 3.22 -5.38 15.98
C GLU A 163 3.52 -6.48 14.95
N THR A 164 3.40 -6.15 13.66
CA THR A 164 3.58 -7.07 12.54
C THR A 164 4.65 -6.59 11.58
N ASN A 165 5.11 -7.50 10.69
CA ASN A 165 5.83 -7.16 9.48
C ASN A 165 4.86 -6.65 8.40
N HIS A 166 5.31 -6.56 7.16
CA HIS A 166 4.63 -5.92 6.03
C HIS A 166 3.25 -6.50 5.67
N SER A 167 2.97 -7.76 6.02
CA SER A 167 1.78 -8.50 5.56
C SER A 167 0.86 -8.93 6.71
N PRO A 168 0.23 -7.99 7.45
CA PRO A 168 -0.58 -8.31 8.62
C PRO A 168 -1.82 -9.16 8.29
N PHE A 169 -2.30 -9.15 7.07
CA PHE A 169 -3.41 -10.00 6.60
C PHE A 169 -3.06 -11.49 6.56
N LEU A 170 -1.78 -11.86 6.62
CA LEU A 170 -1.30 -13.24 6.77
C LEU A 170 -0.88 -13.53 8.21
N SER A 171 -0.10 -12.64 8.83
CA SER A 171 0.50 -12.90 10.15
C SER A 171 -0.44 -12.64 11.33
N ALA A 172 -1.42 -11.75 11.19
CA ALA A 172 -2.37 -11.35 12.25
C ALA A 172 -3.77 -11.01 11.67
N PRO A 173 -4.41 -11.92 10.92
CA PRO A 173 -5.65 -11.63 10.19
C PRO A 173 -6.82 -11.24 11.10
N GLU A 174 -6.95 -11.87 12.28
CA GLU A 174 -8.04 -11.58 13.21
C GLU A 174 -7.90 -10.16 13.81
N GLU A 175 -6.67 -9.76 14.17
CA GLU A 175 -6.40 -8.42 14.69
C GLU A 175 -6.67 -7.36 13.62
N LEU A 176 -6.18 -7.59 12.39
CA LEU A 176 -6.45 -6.69 11.27
C LEU A 176 -7.95 -6.57 10.98
N ALA A 177 -8.67 -7.70 10.96
CA ALA A 177 -10.12 -7.72 10.74
C ALA A 177 -10.87 -6.95 11.84
N ALA A 178 -10.47 -7.09 13.11
CA ALA A 178 -11.05 -6.34 14.22
C ALA A 178 -10.85 -4.83 14.05
N HIS A 179 -9.68 -4.39 13.63
CA HIS A 179 -9.41 -2.98 13.34
C HIS A 179 -10.28 -2.46 12.18
N LEU A 180 -10.38 -3.20 11.08
CA LEU A 180 -11.20 -2.79 9.92
C LEU A 180 -12.69 -2.73 10.25
N LEU A 181 -13.20 -3.67 11.05
CA LEU A 181 -14.60 -3.70 11.47
C LEU A 181 -14.98 -2.62 12.51
N SER A 182 -13.99 -1.97 13.12
CA SER A 182 -14.19 -0.89 14.09
C SER A 182 -14.21 0.51 13.45
N LEU A 183 -14.03 0.60 12.15
CA LEU A 183 -14.05 1.88 11.41
C LEU A 183 -15.46 2.33 11.09
#